data_f81b8423632eda7a8e0237a047e2f80e
#
_entry.id   f81b8423632eda7a8e0237a047e2f80e
#
_cell.length_a   1.000
_cell.length_b   1.000
_cell.length_c   1.000
_cell.angle_alpha   90.00
_cell.angle_beta   90.00
_cell.angle_gamma   90.00
#
_symmetry.space_group_name_H-M   'P 1'
#
loop_
_entity.id
_entity.type
_entity.pdbx_description
1 polymer ?
#
loop_
_entity_poly.entity_id
_entity_poly.type
_entity_poly.pdbx_seq_one_letter_code
_entity_poly.pdbx_strand_id
1 'polypeptide(L)'
;HCDLWQGLQIVFRGLAHGAPALGLPALGGLFAPDQCPHLDATQVTNERLLAAIRALSFFPSDDVLVRVNYRDMGTEELGSVYESLLDLHPRIDVEARPWVFGFVSDVEAGSTRGSARKLTGSYYTPSSLVNELIKSALEPVMEETIKRHPDNPRAALLNLKIIDPACGSGHFLLAAARRMAAELARLETGSDTPDELVRQRALRQVVQHCIYGVDRNPLAVELCRAALWMETLEPGKPLTFLEPHIQCGHSLVGILDPKVLEQGIPDEAYNPLTGDDKAVCREL
;
A
#
# COMPACT_ATOMS: atom_id res chain seq x y z
N HIS A 1 -18.03 -18.31 -23.61
CA HIS A 1 -16.85 -18.96 -23.07
C HIS A 1 -16.28 -18.08 -21.94
N CYS A 2 -15.76 -18.73 -20.88
CA CYS A 2 -15.15 -18.07 -19.69
C CYS A 2 -13.78 -18.68 -19.37
N ASP A 3 -13.19 -19.40 -20.30
CA ASP A 3 -11.95 -20.15 -20.13
C ASP A 3 -10.73 -19.24 -19.86
N LEU A 4 -10.70 -18.04 -20.44
CA LEU A 4 -9.65 -17.06 -20.15
C LEU A 4 -9.71 -16.55 -18.70
N TRP A 5 -10.92 -16.35 -18.15
CA TRP A 5 -11.09 -15.97 -16.75
C TRP A 5 -10.63 -17.09 -15.81
N GLN A 6 -11.02 -18.32 -16.10
CA GLN A 6 -10.56 -19.50 -15.36
C GLN A 6 -9.04 -19.65 -15.40
N GLY A 7 -8.43 -19.43 -16.58
CA GLY A 7 -6.98 -19.41 -16.74
C GLY A 7 -6.31 -18.35 -15.87
N LEU A 8 -6.86 -17.14 -15.82
CA LEU A 8 -6.34 -16.05 -14.98
C LEU A 8 -6.45 -16.38 -13.49
N GLN A 9 -7.57 -16.97 -13.05
CA GLN A 9 -7.73 -17.44 -11.67
C GLN A 9 -6.72 -18.52 -11.28
N ILE A 10 -6.33 -19.40 -12.21
CA ILE A 10 -5.28 -20.39 -11.98
C ILE A 10 -3.93 -19.68 -11.76
N VAL A 11 -3.64 -18.65 -12.58
CA VAL A 11 -2.41 -17.86 -12.43
C VAL A 11 -2.39 -17.17 -11.06
N PHE A 12 -3.47 -16.48 -10.66
CA PHE A 12 -3.54 -15.82 -9.36
C PHE A 12 -3.39 -16.79 -8.19
N ARG A 13 -4.01 -17.97 -8.26
CA ARG A 13 -3.80 -19.02 -7.25
C ARG A 13 -2.35 -19.50 -7.21
N GLY A 14 -1.72 -19.66 -8.38
CA GLY A 14 -0.29 -19.99 -8.47
C GLY A 14 0.61 -18.92 -7.84
N LEU A 15 0.27 -17.64 -8.00
CA LEU A 15 0.98 -16.54 -7.34
C LEU A 15 0.70 -16.50 -5.83
N ALA A 16 -0.53 -16.77 -5.40
CA ALA A 16 -0.89 -16.79 -3.98
C ALA A 16 -0.16 -17.88 -3.19
N HIS A 17 -0.20 -19.12 -3.71
CA HIS A 17 0.27 -20.31 -2.99
C HIS A 17 1.62 -20.82 -3.45
N GLY A 18 2.16 -20.23 -4.50
CA GLY A 18 3.34 -20.73 -5.20
C GLY A 18 3.04 -21.87 -6.18
N ALA A 19 3.92 -22.06 -7.13
CA ALA A 19 3.91 -23.15 -8.10
C ALA A 19 5.34 -23.68 -8.30
N PRO A 20 5.84 -24.57 -7.44
CA PRO A 20 7.23 -25.03 -7.47
C PRO A 20 7.65 -25.62 -8.83
N ALA A 21 6.71 -26.29 -9.51
CA ALA A 21 6.97 -26.84 -10.87
C ALA A 21 7.27 -25.76 -11.92
N LEU A 22 6.85 -24.50 -11.67
CA LEU A 22 7.10 -23.34 -12.52
C LEU A 22 8.18 -22.41 -11.93
N GLY A 23 8.80 -22.79 -10.82
CA GLY A 23 9.77 -21.96 -10.11
C GLY A 23 9.15 -20.70 -9.48
N LEU A 24 7.83 -20.66 -9.28
CA LEU A 24 7.12 -19.52 -8.69
C LEU A 24 7.03 -19.71 -7.17
N PRO A 25 7.60 -18.79 -6.37
CA PRO A 25 7.40 -18.77 -4.92
C PRO A 25 5.98 -18.33 -4.57
N ALA A 26 5.50 -18.69 -3.38
CA ALA A 26 4.27 -18.13 -2.83
C ALA A 26 4.48 -16.64 -2.54
N LEU A 27 3.63 -15.78 -3.11
CA LEU A 27 3.69 -14.34 -2.89
C LEU A 27 2.71 -13.89 -1.80
N GLY A 28 1.62 -14.64 -1.57
CA GLY A 28 0.61 -14.31 -0.55
C GLY A 28 -0.02 -12.93 -0.75
N GLY A 29 -0.38 -12.27 0.34
CA GLY A 29 -0.79 -10.87 0.38
C GLY A 29 -1.83 -10.50 -0.69
N LEU A 30 -1.44 -9.66 -1.65
CA LEU A 30 -2.29 -9.17 -2.74
C LEU A 30 -3.03 -10.25 -3.53
N PHE A 31 -2.49 -11.46 -3.60
CA PHE A 31 -3.07 -12.58 -4.34
C PHE A 31 -3.85 -13.55 -3.45
N ALA A 32 -3.97 -13.25 -2.14
CA ALA A 32 -4.70 -14.09 -1.20
C ALA A 32 -6.19 -14.20 -1.59
N PRO A 33 -6.81 -15.37 -1.39
CA PRO A 33 -8.21 -15.61 -1.84
C PRO A 33 -9.26 -14.71 -1.21
N ASP A 34 -8.97 -14.10 -0.06
CA ASP A 34 -9.85 -13.20 0.68
C ASP A 34 -9.83 -11.76 0.19
N GLN A 35 -8.89 -11.40 -0.69
CA GLN A 35 -8.75 -10.02 -1.18
C GLN A 35 -9.91 -9.59 -2.08
N CYS A 36 -10.39 -10.47 -2.95
CA CYS A 36 -11.46 -10.17 -3.90
C CYS A 36 -12.50 -11.30 -3.99
N PRO A 37 -13.16 -11.72 -2.88
CA PRO A 37 -14.01 -12.90 -2.84
C PRO A 37 -15.19 -12.83 -3.80
N HIS A 38 -15.76 -11.64 -4.03
CA HIS A 38 -16.86 -11.45 -4.98
C HIS A 38 -16.42 -11.62 -6.43
N LEU A 39 -15.19 -11.18 -6.74
CA LEU A 39 -14.63 -11.32 -8.07
C LEU A 39 -14.25 -12.79 -8.33
N ASP A 40 -13.71 -13.47 -7.34
CA ASP A 40 -13.35 -14.89 -7.43
C ASP A 40 -14.57 -15.79 -7.63
N ALA A 41 -15.70 -15.44 -7.03
CA ALA A 41 -16.96 -16.16 -7.20
C ALA A 41 -17.67 -15.88 -8.54
N THR A 42 -17.21 -14.90 -9.32
CA THR A 42 -17.86 -14.45 -10.54
C THR A 42 -17.35 -15.21 -11.76
N GLN A 43 -18.24 -15.38 -12.77
CA GLN A 43 -17.86 -15.84 -14.10
C GLN A 43 -17.82 -14.67 -15.08
N VAL A 44 -16.63 -14.39 -15.61
CA VAL A 44 -16.44 -13.31 -16.59
C VAL A 44 -16.28 -13.94 -17.98
N THR A 45 -17.09 -13.50 -18.93
CA THR A 45 -16.96 -13.95 -20.33
C THR A 45 -15.66 -13.47 -20.96
N ASN A 46 -15.11 -14.23 -21.89
CA ASN A 46 -13.89 -13.88 -22.62
C ASN A 46 -13.99 -12.48 -23.24
N GLU A 47 -15.14 -12.14 -23.83
CA GLU A 47 -15.39 -10.82 -24.43
C GLU A 47 -15.20 -9.69 -23.41
N ARG A 48 -15.83 -9.82 -22.22
CA ARG A 48 -15.74 -8.82 -21.15
C ARG A 48 -14.33 -8.73 -20.58
N LEU A 49 -13.68 -9.87 -20.37
CA LEU A 49 -12.30 -9.91 -19.87
C LEU A 49 -11.34 -9.25 -20.87
N LEU A 50 -11.42 -9.60 -22.16
CA LEU A 50 -10.57 -8.99 -23.18
C LEU A 50 -10.82 -7.50 -23.35
N ALA A 51 -12.08 -7.04 -23.23
CA ALA A 51 -12.41 -5.62 -23.23
C ALA A 51 -11.76 -4.89 -22.04
N ALA A 52 -11.84 -5.47 -20.85
CA ALA A 52 -11.21 -4.91 -19.64
C ALA A 52 -9.67 -4.86 -19.77
N ILE A 53 -9.04 -5.96 -20.21
CA ILE A 53 -7.59 -6.00 -20.44
C ILE A 53 -7.17 -4.97 -21.49
N ARG A 54 -7.95 -4.82 -22.58
CA ARG A 54 -7.67 -3.81 -23.59
C ARG A 54 -7.74 -2.39 -23.01
N ALA A 55 -8.77 -2.09 -22.22
CA ALA A 55 -8.93 -0.79 -21.58
C ALA A 55 -7.79 -0.47 -20.62
N LEU A 56 -7.30 -1.47 -19.87
CA LEU A 56 -6.16 -1.31 -19.00
C LEU A 56 -4.83 -1.19 -19.77
N SER A 57 -4.71 -1.84 -20.93
CA SER A 57 -3.44 -1.91 -21.67
C SER A 57 -3.21 -0.74 -22.63
N PHE A 58 -4.24 0.00 -22.98
CA PHE A 58 -4.14 1.07 -23.98
C PHE A 58 -4.95 2.28 -23.56
N PHE A 59 -4.43 3.46 -23.85
CA PHE A 59 -5.15 4.73 -23.70
C PHE A 59 -5.03 5.58 -24.97
N PRO A 60 -6.05 6.37 -25.31
CA PRO A 60 -5.99 7.28 -26.45
C PRO A 60 -5.12 8.50 -26.10
N SER A 61 -4.19 8.84 -26.99
CA SER A 61 -3.39 10.08 -26.94
C SER A 61 -3.29 10.62 -28.34
N ASP A 62 -3.77 11.84 -28.59
CA ASP A 62 -3.74 12.54 -29.89
C ASP A 62 -4.18 11.64 -31.07
N ASP A 63 -5.35 11.01 -30.95
CA ASP A 63 -5.94 10.07 -31.91
C ASP A 63 -5.14 8.77 -32.15
N VAL A 64 -4.09 8.53 -31.38
CA VAL A 64 -3.31 7.29 -31.42
C VAL A 64 -3.54 6.45 -30.15
N LEU A 65 -3.69 5.15 -30.32
CA LEU A 65 -3.78 4.22 -29.21
C LEU A 65 -2.37 3.89 -28.71
N VAL A 66 -2.05 4.37 -27.50
CA VAL A 66 -0.74 4.17 -26.87
C VAL A 66 -0.84 3.05 -25.86
N ARG A 67 0.13 2.13 -25.85
CA ARG A 67 0.21 1.06 -24.87
C ARG A 67 0.74 1.60 -23.55
N VAL A 68 0.05 1.25 -22.45
CA VAL A 68 0.52 1.55 -21.09
C VAL A 68 1.77 0.72 -20.78
N ASN A 69 2.83 1.39 -20.36
CA ASN A 69 4.06 0.73 -19.96
C ASN A 69 4.06 0.50 -18.43
N TYR A 70 3.41 -0.57 -17.98
CA TYR A 70 3.37 -0.94 -16.57
C TYR A 70 4.73 -1.35 -15.99
N ARG A 71 5.66 -1.77 -16.85
CA ARG A 71 6.99 -2.22 -16.40
C ARG A 71 7.81 -1.10 -15.80
N ASP A 72 7.72 0.08 -16.44
CA ASP A 72 8.48 1.25 -16.04
C ASP A 72 7.62 2.26 -15.24
N MET A 73 6.38 1.86 -14.87
CA MET A 73 5.51 2.66 -14.03
C MET A 73 6.09 2.71 -12.62
N GLY A 74 6.43 3.90 -12.16
CA GLY A 74 6.90 4.13 -10.81
C GLY A 74 5.77 4.04 -9.78
N THR A 75 6.13 3.94 -8.52
CA THR A 75 5.19 3.93 -7.40
C THR A 75 4.42 5.25 -7.28
N GLU A 76 4.99 6.34 -7.80
CA GLU A 76 4.38 7.67 -7.85
C GLU A 76 3.18 7.70 -8.82
N GLU A 77 3.37 7.15 -10.01
CA GLU A 77 2.29 7.05 -11.00
C GLU A 77 1.18 6.14 -10.51
N LEU A 78 1.52 5.04 -9.85
CA LEU A 78 0.53 4.14 -9.24
C LEU A 78 -0.27 4.86 -8.14
N GLY A 79 0.38 5.64 -7.29
CA GLY A 79 -0.27 6.48 -6.28
C GLY A 79 -1.22 7.51 -6.89
N SER A 80 -0.81 8.16 -7.99
CA SER A 80 -1.62 9.15 -8.71
C SER A 80 -2.88 8.53 -9.36
N VAL A 81 -2.74 7.33 -9.96
CA VAL A 81 -3.88 6.56 -10.49
C VAL A 81 -4.88 6.25 -9.37
N TYR A 82 -4.38 5.78 -8.23
CA TYR A 82 -5.21 5.49 -7.06
C TYR A 82 -6.00 6.70 -6.57
N GLU A 83 -5.35 7.86 -6.40
CA GLU A 83 -6.03 9.08 -5.97
C GLU A 83 -7.16 9.48 -6.92
N SER A 84 -6.95 9.28 -8.23
CA SER A 84 -7.97 9.54 -9.25
C SER A 84 -9.17 8.60 -9.13
N LEU A 85 -8.95 7.35 -8.68
CA LEU A 85 -10.02 6.37 -8.47
C LEU A 85 -10.83 6.63 -7.20
N LEU A 86 -10.27 7.31 -6.20
CA LEU A 86 -10.97 7.62 -4.94
C LEU A 86 -12.18 8.55 -5.13
N ASP A 87 -12.17 9.37 -6.16
CA ASP A 87 -13.28 10.28 -6.46
C ASP A 87 -14.39 9.61 -7.30
N LEU A 88 -14.22 8.34 -7.69
CA LEU A 88 -15.15 7.61 -8.54
C LEU A 88 -15.93 6.55 -7.72
N HIS A 89 -17.23 6.76 -7.57
CA HIS A 89 -18.11 5.78 -6.91
C HIS A 89 -18.85 4.95 -7.96
N PRO A 90 -18.73 3.61 -7.92
CA PRO A 90 -19.50 2.76 -8.81
C PRO A 90 -20.99 2.82 -8.46
N ARG A 91 -21.83 3.00 -9.47
CA ARG A 91 -23.29 2.99 -9.36
C ARG A 91 -23.89 2.03 -10.38
N ILE A 92 -24.81 1.23 -9.92
CA ILE A 92 -25.63 0.37 -10.80
C ILE A 92 -27.06 0.88 -10.74
N ASP A 93 -27.59 1.28 -11.88
CA ASP A 93 -28.99 1.57 -12.06
C ASP A 93 -29.73 0.25 -12.32
N VAL A 94 -30.38 -0.26 -11.27
CA VAL A 94 -31.13 -1.53 -11.31
C VAL A 94 -32.55 -1.36 -11.88
N GLU A 95 -33.02 -0.13 -12.05
CA GLU A 95 -34.34 0.18 -12.64
C GLU A 95 -34.26 0.22 -14.16
N ALA A 96 -33.11 0.59 -14.73
CA ALA A 96 -32.87 0.54 -16.15
C ALA A 96 -32.92 -0.89 -16.70
N ARG A 97 -33.36 -1.04 -17.95
CA ARG A 97 -33.39 -2.32 -18.66
C ARG A 97 -32.72 -2.19 -20.05
N PRO A 98 -31.52 -2.81 -20.25
CA PRO A 98 -30.70 -3.56 -19.28
C PRO A 98 -30.13 -2.65 -18.18
N TRP A 99 -29.69 -3.26 -17.07
CA TRP A 99 -29.01 -2.53 -15.98
C TRP A 99 -27.84 -1.71 -16.53
N VAL A 100 -27.75 -0.48 -16.06
CA VAL A 100 -26.68 0.44 -16.47
C VAL A 100 -25.68 0.59 -15.33
N PHE A 101 -24.40 0.40 -15.67
CA PHE A 101 -23.28 0.66 -14.77
C PHE A 101 -22.63 1.99 -15.14
N GLY A 102 -22.29 2.79 -14.14
CA GLY A 102 -21.53 4.03 -14.32
C GLY A 102 -20.77 4.39 -13.05
N PHE A 103 -19.98 5.43 -13.15
CA PHE A 103 -19.34 6.08 -12.02
C PHE A 103 -19.98 7.43 -11.79
N VAL A 104 -20.18 7.77 -10.51
CA VAL A 104 -20.68 9.08 -10.10
C VAL A 104 -19.59 9.75 -9.27
N SER A 105 -19.22 10.98 -9.59
CA SER A 105 -18.33 11.77 -8.74
C SER A 105 -19.09 12.24 -7.50
N ASP A 106 -18.37 12.46 -6.41
CA ASP A 106 -18.96 12.96 -5.14
C ASP A 106 -19.74 14.27 -5.31
N VAL A 107 -19.35 15.09 -6.27
CA VAL A 107 -20.02 16.36 -6.58
C VAL A 107 -21.39 16.11 -7.20
N GLU A 108 -21.51 15.14 -8.12
CA GLU A 108 -22.77 14.79 -8.79
C GLU A 108 -23.70 14.00 -7.87
N ALA A 109 -23.15 13.25 -6.92
CA ALA A 109 -23.93 12.49 -5.92
C ALA A 109 -24.63 13.39 -4.89
N GLY A 110 -24.44 14.71 -4.95
CA GLY A 110 -25.08 15.66 -4.01
C GLY A 110 -24.55 15.54 -2.58
N SER A 111 -23.39 14.92 -2.38
CA SER A 111 -22.77 14.79 -1.07
C SER A 111 -22.31 16.16 -0.56
N THR A 112 -22.96 16.65 0.48
CA THR A 112 -22.51 17.84 1.23
C THR A 112 -21.30 17.53 2.12
N ARG A 113 -20.93 16.25 2.25
CA ARG A 113 -19.75 15.77 2.97
C ARG A 113 -18.62 15.63 1.95
N GLY A 114 -17.69 16.48 1.82
CA GLY A 114 -16.56 16.51 0.89
C GLY A 114 -16.18 15.18 0.22
N SER A 115 -15.42 15.21 -0.86
CA SER A 115 -15.02 14.01 -1.60
C SER A 115 -14.36 12.98 -0.68
N ALA A 116 -14.45 11.69 -0.99
CA ALA A 116 -13.79 10.62 -0.24
C ALA A 116 -12.29 10.91 -0.06
N ARG A 117 -11.66 11.54 -1.03
CA ARG A 117 -10.30 12.07 -0.99
C ARG A 117 -10.08 13.07 0.15
N LYS A 118 -11.00 14.02 0.36
CA LYS A 118 -10.94 14.98 1.47
C LYS A 118 -11.20 14.33 2.82
N LEU A 119 -12.11 13.35 2.87
CA LEU A 119 -12.45 12.63 4.10
C LEU A 119 -11.32 11.69 4.56
N THR A 120 -10.59 11.10 3.63
CA THR A 120 -9.46 10.20 3.92
C THR A 120 -8.14 10.94 4.04
N GLY A 121 -8.08 12.23 3.63
CA GLY A 121 -6.83 13.01 3.63
C GLY A 121 -5.81 12.53 2.59
N SER A 122 -6.27 11.83 1.55
CA SER A 122 -5.40 11.24 0.53
C SER A 122 -4.91 12.31 -0.45
N TYR A 123 -3.70 12.78 -0.24
CA TYR A 123 -3.04 13.77 -1.09
C TYR A 123 -1.68 13.27 -1.52
N TYR A 124 -1.42 13.35 -2.81
CA TYR A 124 -0.08 13.10 -3.36
C TYR A 124 0.88 14.23 -2.93
N THR A 125 2.00 13.85 -2.35
CA THR A 125 3.05 14.80 -1.98
C THR A 125 4.12 14.82 -3.07
N PRO A 126 4.44 15.99 -3.65
CA PRO A 126 5.49 16.09 -4.68
C PRO A 126 6.83 15.54 -4.19
N SER A 127 7.53 14.81 -5.05
CA SER A 127 8.81 14.17 -4.74
C SER A 127 9.88 15.14 -4.24
N SER A 128 9.82 16.41 -4.65
CA SER A 128 10.71 17.45 -4.14
C SER A 128 10.54 17.68 -2.63
N LEU A 129 9.30 17.68 -2.13
CA LEU A 129 9.02 17.85 -0.70
C LEU A 129 9.40 16.58 0.09
N VAL A 130 9.14 15.41 -0.49
CA VAL A 130 9.55 14.13 0.11
C VAL A 130 11.07 14.08 0.28
N ASN A 131 11.81 14.42 -0.77
CA ASN A 131 13.27 14.44 -0.73
C ASN A 131 13.83 15.46 0.27
N GLU A 132 13.19 16.62 0.40
CA GLU A 132 13.61 17.62 1.39
C GLU A 132 13.36 17.15 2.82
N LEU A 133 12.24 16.45 3.08
CA LEU A 133 12.00 15.84 4.39
C LEU A 133 13.02 14.75 4.70
N ILE A 134 13.31 13.87 3.75
CA ILE A 134 14.33 12.82 3.93
C ILE A 134 15.69 13.43 4.26
N LYS A 135 16.10 14.46 3.52
CA LYS A 135 17.37 15.16 3.72
C LYS A 135 17.45 15.87 5.08
N SER A 136 16.37 16.56 5.47
CA SER A 136 16.36 17.37 6.70
C SER A 136 16.10 16.57 7.98
N ALA A 137 15.31 15.49 7.92
CA ALA A 137 14.90 14.74 9.08
C ALA A 137 15.62 13.38 9.21
N LEU A 138 15.74 12.59 8.13
CA LEU A 138 16.28 11.24 8.18
C LEU A 138 17.81 11.22 8.10
N GLU A 139 18.43 11.95 7.19
CA GLU A 139 19.88 11.90 6.99
C GLU A 139 20.68 12.27 8.24
N PRO A 140 20.35 13.34 8.99
CA PRO A 140 21.05 13.66 10.22
C PRO A 140 20.99 12.54 11.28
N VAL A 141 19.84 11.88 11.39
CA VAL A 141 19.64 10.76 12.33
C VAL A 141 20.48 9.56 11.93
N MET A 142 20.54 9.25 10.63
CA MET A 142 21.37 8.17 10.11
C MET A 142 22.86 8.44 10.37
N GLU A 143 23.33 9.66 10.05
CA GLU A 143 24.73 10.05 10.27
C GLU A 143 25.11 9.98 11.77
N GLU A 144 24.26 10.50 12.64
CA GLU A 144 24.50 10.46 14.07
C GLU A 144 24.51 9.02 14.60
N THR A 145 23.60 8.18 14.11
CA THR A 145 23.54 6.76 14.48
C THR A 145 24.83 6.02 14.09
N ILE A 146 25.32 6.23 12.88
CA ILE A 146 26.56 5.64 12.39
C ILE A 146 27.77 6.14 13.22
N LYS A 147 27.84 7.43 13.51
CA LYS A 147 28.92 8.03 14.32
C LYS A 147 28.93 7.50 15.75
N ARG A 148 27.77 7.24 16.35
CA ARG A 148 27.66 6.69 17.71
C ARG A 148 28.03 5.20 17.82
N HIS A 149 27.96 4.45 16.71
CA HIS A 149 28.20 3.01 16.69
C HIS A 149 29.25 2.61 15.64
N PRO A 150 30.51 3.11 15.80
CA PRO A 150 31.56 2.89 14.80
C PRO A 150 31.93 1.41 14.64
N ASP A 151 31.76 0.60 15.69
CA ASP A 151 32.11 -0.83 15.66
C ASP A 151 31.10 -1.66 14.86
N ASN A 152 29.84 -1.22 14.77
CA ASN A 152 28.80 -1.93 14.02
C ASN A 152 27.75 -0.97 13.43
N PRO A 153 28.15 -0.11 12.50
CA PRO A 153 27.26 0.91 11.95
C PRO A 153 26.07 0.32 11.15
N ARG A 154 26.27 -0.85 10.52
CA ARG A 154 25.23 -1.54 9.76
C ARG A 154 24.08 -2.02 10.68
N ALA A 155 24.38 -2.68 11.77
CA ALA A 155 23.38 -3.14 12.71
C ALA A 155 22.67 -1.95 13.38
N ALA A 156 23.41 -0.90 13.70
CA ALA A 156 22.84 0.33 14.26
C ALA A 156 21.86 0.98 13.30
N LEU A 157 22.18 1.05 12.01
CA LEU A 157 21.29 1.58 10.98
C LEU A 157 20.01 0.74 10.84
N LEU A 158 20.12 -0.60 10.84
CA LEU A 158 18.98 -1.52 10.77
C LEU A 158 18.11 -1.54 12.05
N ASN A 159 18.60 -1.01 13.16
CA ASN A 159 17.82 -0.84 14.39
C ASN A 159 16.97 0.44 14.39
N LEU A 160 17.19 1.37 13.49
CA LEU A 160 16.32 2.53 13.33
C LEU A 160 14.91 2.08 12.92
N LYS A 161 13.91 2.75 13.50
CA LYS A 161 12.50 2.53 13.16
C LYS A 161 11.92 3.81 12.61
N ILE A 162 11.40 3.72 11.41
CA ILE A 162 10.73 4.79 10.69
C ILE A 162 9.28 4.42 10.60
N ILE A 163 8.43 5.29 11.12
CA ILE A 163 6.99 5.14 11.06
C ILE A 163 6.36 6.33 10.36
N ASP A 164 5.48 6.06 9.42
CA ASP A 164 4.57 7.06 8.85
C ASP A 164 3.15 6.76 9.36
N PRO A 165 2.60 7.63 10.23
CA PRO A 165 1.29 7.40 10.84
C PRO A 165 0.10 7.72 9.91
N ALA A 166 0.34 8.17 8.68
CA ALA A 166 -0.63 8.45 7.64
C ALA A 166 -0.01 8.16 6.26
N CYS A 167 0.45 6.90 6.07
CA CYS A 167 1.39 6.55 5.02
C CYS A 167 0.83 6.63 3.59
N GLY A 168 -0.50 6.69 3.41
CA GLY A 168 -1.11 6.69 2.09
C GLY A 168 -0.63 5.50 1.26
N SER A 169 -0.24 5.75 0.02
CA SER A 169 0.38 4.77 -0.87
C SER A 169 1.87 4.47 -0.59
N GLY A 170 2.44 5.04 0.48
CA GLY A 170 3.80 4.73 0.95
C GLY A 170 4.92 5.58 0.35
N HIS A 171 4.63 6.71 -0.24
CA HIS A 171 5.63 7.53 -0.94
C HIS A 171 6.80 7.95 -0.04
N PHE A 172 6.52 8.46 1.18
CA PHE A 172 7.57 8.80 2.15
C PHE A 172 8.36 7.57 2.62
N LEU A 173 7.66 6.46 2.87
CA LEU A 173 8.28 5.21 3.32
C LEU A 173 9.22 4.63 2.26
N LEU A 174 8.83 4.69 0.98
CA LEU A 174 9.67 4.26 -0.14
C LEU A 174 10.92 5.12 -0.27
N ALA A 175 10.78 6.44 -0.20
CA ALA A 175 11.91 7.36 -0.26
C ALA A 175 12.88 7.14 0.91
N ALA A 176 12.35 6.97 2.12
CA ALA A 176 13.15 6.65 3.30
C ALA A 176 13.88 5.31 3.15
N ALA A 177 13.17 4.27 2.68
CA ALA A 177 13.74 2.95 2.47
C ALA A 177 14.88 2.98 1.44
N ARG A 178 14.68 3.64 0.30
CA ARG A 178 15.70 3.80 -0.75
C ARG A 178 16.93 4.53 -0.21
N ARG A 179 16.74 5.61 0.56
CA ARG A 179 17.84 6.39 1.12
C ARG A 179 18.65 5.59 2.15
N MET A 180 17.97 4.89 3.06
CA MET A 180 18.62 4.01 4.03
C MET A 180 19.33 2.84 3.36
N ALA A 181 18.73 2.23 2.35
CA ALA A 181 19.32 1.12 1.61
C ALA A 181 20.60 1.53 0.88
N ALA A 182 20.64 2.73 0.30
CA ALA A 182 21.85 3.27 -0.32
C ALA A 182 22.99 3.40 0.70
N GLU A 183 22.69 3.90 1.90
CA GLU A 183 23.69 4.04 2.95
C GLU A 183 24.12 2.66 3.51
N LEU A 184 23.18 1.73 3.70
CA LEU A 184 23.48 0.37 4.14
C LEU A 184 24.39 -0.36 3.13
N ALA A 185 24.08 -0.24 1.84
CA ALA A 185 24.89 -0.82 0.77
C ALA A 185 26.30 -0.20 0.72
N ARG A 186 26.41 1.13 0.93
CA ARG A 186 27.68 1.83 1.03
C ARG A 186 28.52 1.31 2.21
N LEU A 187 27.93 1.15 3.37
CA LEU A 187 28.58 0.59 4.56
C LEU A 187 29.00 -0.88 4.36
N GLU A 188 28.24 -1.63 3.56
CA GLU A 188 28.53 -3.03 3.28
C GLU A 188 29.72 -3.23 2.35
N THR A 189 29.81 -2.40 1.30
CA THR A 189 30.81 -2.55 0.25
C THR A 189 32.03 -1.64 0.42
N GLY A 190 31.89 -0.57 1.24
CA GLY A 190 32.88 0.50 1.30
C GLY A 190 32.96 1.34 0.02
N SER A 191 31.99 1.21 -0.90
CA SER A 191 31.95 1.89 -2.20
C SER A 191 30.77 2.86 -2.25
N ASP A 192 30.97 4.02 -2.85
CA ASP A 192 29.88 4.98 -3.09
C ASP A 192 28.98 4.56 -4.27
N THR A 193 29.39 3.55 -5.04
CA THR A 193 28.65 2.99 -6.17
C THR A 193 28.51 1.48 -6.03
N PRO A 194 27.71 0.98 -5.06
CA PRO A 194 27.47 -0.44 -4.89
C PRO A 194 26.72 -1.04 -6.10
N ASP A 195 26.95 -2.33 -6.35
CA ASP A 195 26.23 -3.08 -7.37
C ASP A 195 24.71 -3.11 -7.08
N GLU A 196 23.91 -3.18 -8.15
CA GLU A 196 22.45 -3.18 -8.06
C GLU A 196 21.90 -4.30 -7.17
N LEU A 197 22.51 -5.50 -7.24
CA LEU A 197 22.11 -6.65 -6.39
C LEU A 197 22.35 -6.37 -4.91
N VAL A 198 23.44 -5.66 -4.56
CA VAL A 198 23.72 -5.28 -3.18
C VAL A 198 22.69 -4.25 -2.69
N ARG A 199 22.39 -3.25 -3.52
CA ARG A 199 21.37 -2.25 -3.22
C ARG A 199 19.98 -2.87 -3.01
N GLN A 200 19.60 -3.80 -3.88
CA GLN A 200 18.31 -4.49 -3.77
C GLN A 200 18.20 -5.33 -2.48
N ARG A 201 19.26 -6.04 -2.11
CA ARG A 201 19.34 -6.77 -0.83
C ARG A 201 19.27 -5.83 0.37
N ALA A 202 20.02 -4.72 0.32
CA ALA A 202 19.97 -3.70 1.36
C ALA A 202 18.58 -3.09 1.50
N LEU A 203 17.89 -2.79 0.38
CA LEU A 203 16.53 -2.28 0.38
C LEU A 203 15.56 -3.26 1.05
N ARG A 204 15.66 -4.54 0.72
CA ARG A 204 14.85 -5.57 1.38
C ARG A 204 15.10 -5.62 2.88
N GLN A 205 16.35 -5.58 3.34
CA GLN A 205 16.69 -5.58 4.76
C GLN A 205 16.13 -4.36 5.48
N VAL A 206 16.24 -3.18 4.88
CA VAL A 206 15.70 -1.94 5.44
C VAL A 206 14.18 -2.02 5.56
N VAL A 207 13.47 -2.44 4.52
CA VAL A 207 12.01 -2.57 4.58
C VAL A 207 11.60 -3.61 5.62
N GLN A 208 12.33 -4.71 5.73
CA GLN A 208 12.06 -5.77 6.70
C GLN A 208 12.27 -5.33 8.16
N HIS A 209 13.19 -4.41 8.43
CA HIS A 209 13.59 -4.10 9.81
C HIS A 209 13.21 -2.69 10.25
N CYS A 210 13.11 -1.74 9.32
CA CYS A 210 13.06 -0.33 9.65
C CYS A 210 11.74 0.37 9.32
N ILE A 211 10.97 -0.12 8.34
CA ILE A 211 9.86 0.60 7.75
C ILE A 211 8.52 0.15 8.34
N TYR A 212 7.75 1.12 8.83
CA TYR A 212 6.43 0.92 9.43
C TYR A 212 5.47 2.00 8.93
N GLY A 213 4.21 1.63 8.71
CA GLY A 213 3.20 2.57 8.26
C GLY A 213 1.83 2.24 8.82
N VAL A 214 1.02 3.27 9.00
CA VAL A 214 -0.39 3.16 9.33
C VAL A 214 -1.17 4.06 8.40
N ASP A 215 -2.28 3.58 7.86
CA ASP A 215 -3.23 4.44 7.17
C ASP A 215 -4.67 4.02 7.50
N ARG A 216 -5.56 4.99 7.53
CA ARG A 216 -6.98 4.75 7.79
C ARG A 216 -7.69 4.09 6.62
N ASN A 217 -7.20 4.31 5.40
CA ASN A 217 -7.79 3.79 4.19
C ASN A 217 -7.20 2.41 3.86
N PRO A 218 -7.98 1.31 3.91
CA PRO A 218 -7.48 -0.02 3.64
C PRO A 218 -6.88 -0.16 2.23
N LEU A 219 -7.43 0.55 1.24
CA LEU A 219 -6.90 0.51 -0.12
C LEU A 219 -5.53 1.22 -0.23
N ALA A 220 -5.31 2.30 0.54
CA ALA A 220 -4.00 2.94 0.64
C ALA A 220 -2.96 1.99 1.26
N VAL A 221 -3.34 1.26 2.30
CA VAL A 221 -2.48 0.24 2.94
C VAL A 221 -2.09 -0.85 1.94
N GLU A 222 -3.04 -1.37 1.16
CA GLU A 222 -2.74 -2.39 0.14
C GLU A 222 -1.82 -1.84 -0.96
N LEU A 223 -1.99 -0.59 -1.38
CA LEU A 223 -1.09 0.05 -2.33
C LEU A 223 0.31 0.27 -1.77
N CYS A 224 0.41 0.70 -0.50
CA CYS A 224 1.69 0.84 0.18
C CYS A 224 2.42 -0.50 0.25
N ARG A 225 1.71 -1.57 0.63
CA ARG A 225 2.25 -2.94 0.62
C ARG A 225 2.70 -3.36 -0.77
N ALA A 226 1.87 -3.11 -1.80
CA ALA A 226 2.19 -3.41 -3.19
C ALA A 226 3.43 -2.66 -3.67
N ALA A 227 3.54 -1.38 -3.36
CA ALA A 227 4.67 -0.54 -3.73
C ALA A 227 5.97 -1.02 -3.06
N LEU A 228 5.94 -1.26 -1.76
CA LEU A 228 7.09 -1.82 -1.03
C LEU A 228 7.44 -3.24 -1.52
N TRP A 229 6.43 -4.03 -1.88
CA TRP A 229 6.62 -5.36 -2.45
C TRP A 229 7.34 -5.31 -3.79
N MET A 230 6.90 -4.46 -4.72
CA MET A 230 7.53 -4.31 -6.03
C MET A 230 9.00 -3.88 -5.92
N GLU A 231 9.31 -2.97 -5.03
CA GLU A 231 10.67 -2.47 -4.80
C GLU A 231 11.61 -3.53 -4.17
N THR A 232 11.07 -4.41 -3.35
CA THR A 232 11.88 -5.37 -2.56
C THR A 232 11.79 -6.80 -3.06
N LEU A 233 11.19 -7.00 -4.25
CA LEU A 233 11.02 -8.32 -4.84
C LEU A 233 12.37 -9.00 -5.08
N GLU A 234 12.59 -10.12 -4.42
CA GLU A 234 13.76 -10.99 -4.62
C GLU A 234 13.27 -12.40 -4.94
N PRO A 235 13.70 -12.98 -6.07
CA PRO A 235 13.26 -14.32 -6.47
C PRO A 235 13.48 -15.37 -5.38
N GLY A 236 12.44 -16.14 -5.06
CA GLY A 236 12.51 -17.22 -4.08
C GLY A 236 12.35 -16.80 -2.63
N LYS A 237 12.17 -15.50 -2.32
CA LYS A 237 11.97 -15.03 -0.95
C LYS A 237 10.56 -14.47 -0.73
N PRO A 238 9.82 -14.93 0.28
CA PRO A 238 8.50 -14.41 0.61
C PRO A 238 8.57 -12.98 1.17
N LEU A 239 7.44 -12.27 1.12
CA LEU A 239 7.28 -10.89 1.62
C LEU A 239 6.23 -10.78 2.72
N THR A 240 6.06 -11.85 3.49
CA THR A 240 5.10 -11.95 4.60
C THR A 240 5.33 -10.94 5.74
N PHE A 241 6.52 -10.32 5.79
CA PHE A 241 6.84 -9.30 6.79
C PHE A 241 6.17 -7.95 6.56
N LEU A 242 5.59 -7.68 5.40
CA LEU A 242 4.91 -6.41 5.12
C LEU A 242 3.58 -6.27 5.87
N GLU A 243 2.87 -7.37 6.07
CA GLU A 243 1.57 -7.36 6.73
C GLU A 243 1.61 -6.79 8.15
N PRO A 244 2.54 -7.21 9.04
CA PRO A 244 2.63 -6.63 10.38
C PRO A 244 3.22 -5.21 10.41
N HIS A 245 3.92 -4.79 9.36
CA HIS A 245 4.59 -3.49 9.32
C HIS A 245 3.70 -2.37 8.80
N ILE A 246 2.82 -2.68 7.84
CA ILE A 246 1.92 -1.70 7.23
C ILE A 246 0.49 -2.07 7.62
N GLN A 247 -0.11 -1.26 8.49
CA GLN A 247 -1.36 -1.58 9.16
C GLN A 247 -2.49 -0.62 8.77
N CYS A 248 -3.70 -1.16 8.68
CA CYS A 248 -4.91 -0.35 8.53
C CYS A 248 -5.41 0.06 9.92
N GLY A 249 -5.52 1.36 10.16
CA GLY A 249 -5.98 1.87 11.44
C GLY A 249 -5.94 3.38 11.54
N HIS A 250 -6.38 3.89 12.68
CA HIS A 250 -6.37 5.33 12.97
C HIS A 250 -5.28 5.62 14.00
N SER A 251 -4.18 6.23 13.57
CA SER A 251 -2.98 6.46 14.39
C SER A 251 -3.17 7.37 15.61
N LEU A 252 -4.26 8.17 15.63
CA LEU A 252 -4.58 9.08 16.73
C LEU A 252 -5.68 8.56 17.67
N VAL A 253 -6.26 7.40 17.34
CA VAL A 253 -7.35 6.80 18.12
C VAL A 253 -6.92 5.40 18.56
N GLY A 254 -6.93 5.18 19.85
CA GLY A 254 -6.56 3.89 20.41
C GLY A 254 -6.03 4.02 21.84
N ILE A 255 -5.47 2.93 22.33
CA ILE A 255 -4.91 2.83 23.67
C ILE A 255 -3.42 3.15 23.62
N LEU A 256 -3.00 4.18 24.35
CA LEU A 256 -1.59 4.59 24.44
C LEU A 256 -0.74 3.69 25.34
N ASP A 257 -1.35 3.14 26.39
CA ASP A 257 -0.69 2.20 27.32
C ASP A 257 -1.35 0.83 27.22
N PRO A 258 -0.67 -0.20 26.69
CA PRO A 258 -1.22 -1.57 26.62
C PRO A 258 -1.64 -2.16 27.98
N LYS A 259 -1.09 -1.67 29.09
CA LYS A 259 -1.47 -2.11 30.44
C LYS A 259 -2.92 -1.79 30.81
N VAL A 260 -3.51 -0.80 30.15
CA VAL A 260 -4.95 -0.49 30.31
C VAL A 260 -5.80 -1.69 29.89
N LEU A 261 -5.36 -2.49 28.91
CA LEU A 261 -6.07 -3.68 28.47
C LEU A 261 -6.10 -4.78 29.55
N GLU A 262 -5.09 -4.84 30.43
CA GLU A 262 -5.04 -5.79 31.56
C GLU A 262 -6.03 -5.43 32.65
N GLN A 263 -6.39 -4.16 32.77
CA GLN A 263 -7.32 -3.61 33.75
C GLN A 263 -8.79 -3.57 33.25
N GLY A 264 -9.00 -3.87 31.98
CA GLY A 264 -10.30 -3.72 31.30
C GLY A 264 -10.51 -2.31 30.75
N ILE A 265 -11.65 -2.11 30.11
CA ILE A 265 -12.04 -0.80 29.58
C ILE A 265 -12.48 0.06 30.76
N PRO A 266 -11.90 1.27 30.97
CA PRO A 266 -12.31 2.14 32.08
C PRO A 266 -13.75 2.60 31.92
N ASP A 267 -14.49 2.74 33.03
CA ASP A 267 -15.89 3.17 33.04
C ASP A 267 -16.11 4.51 32.33
N GLU A 268 -15.13 5.39 32.34
CA GLU A 268 -15.16 6.68 31.63
C GLU A 268 -15.28 6.52 30.10
N ALA A 269 -14.83 5.40 29.55
CA ALA A 269 -14.95 5.12 28.11
C ALA A 269 -16.39 4.88 27.64
N TYR A 270 -17.29 4.55 28.57
CA TYR A 270 -18.73 4.38 28.31
C TYR A 270 -19.53 5.67 28.46
N ASN A 271 -18.89 6.79 28.82
CA ASN A 271 -19.58 8.06 28.90
C ASN A 271 -20.02 8.53 27.50
N PRO A 272 -21.31 8.86 27.32
CA PRO A 272 -21.84 9.24 26.03
C PRO A 272 -21.24 10.56 25.53
N LEU A 273 -20.75 10.54 24.29
CA LEU A 273 -20.30 11.72 23.57
C LEU A 273 -21.46 12.37 22.80
N THR A 274 -21.22 13.55 22.23
CA THR A 274 -22.22 14.26 21.43
C THR A 274 -22.54 13.42 20.16
N GLY A 275 -23.78 12.93 20.09
CA GLY A 275 -24.27 12.10 18.97
C GLY A 275 -24.45 10.63 19.32
N ASP A 276 -24.03 10.19 20.49
CA ASP A 276 -24.23 8.82 20.95
C ASP A 276 -25.66 8.55 21.46
N ASP A 277 -26.08 7.31 21.33
CA ASP A 277 -27.31 6.85 21.99
C ASP A 277 -27.05 6.63 23.48
N LYS A 278 -27.60 7.54 24.30
CA LYS A 278 -27.40 7.53 25.74
C LYS A 278 -27.99 6.30 26.44
N ALA A 279 -28.96 5.60 25.81
CA ALA A 279 -29.51 4.40 26.36
C ALA A 279 -28.55 3.22 26.21
N VAL A 280 -27.97 3.07 25.04
CA VAL A 280 -26.93 2.06 24.75
C VAL A 280 -25.69 2.26 25.62
N CYS A 281 -25.20 3.50 25.76
CA CYS A 281 -24.03 3.79 26.60
C CYS A 281 -24.24 3.51 28.10
N ARG A 282 -25.49 3.36 28.55
CA ARG A 282 -25.80 3.01 29.97
C ARG A 282 -25.96 1.52 30.19
N GLU A 283 -26.19 0.76 29.11
CA GLU A 283 -26.36 -0.70 29.17
C GLU A 283 -25.01 -1.43 28.99
N LEU A 284 -24.01 -0.76 28.50
CA LEU A 284 -22.63 -1.26 28.36
C LEU A 284 -21.83 -1.03 29.63
#